data_8d59a42d5757ce8bb0547b3883a99a55
#
_entry.id   8d59a42d5757ce8bb0547b3883a99a55
#
_cell.length_a   1.000
_cell.length_b   1.000
_cell.length_c   1.000
_cell.angle_alpha   90.00
_cell.angle_beta   90.00
_cell.angle_gamma   90.00
#
_symmetry.space_group_name_H-M   'P 1'
#
loop_
_entity.id
_entity.type
_entity.pdbx_description
1 polymer ?
#
loop_
_entity_poly.entity_id
_entity_poly.type
_entity_poly.pdbx_seq_one_letter_code
_entity_poly.pdbx_strand_id
1 'polypeptide(L)'
;TGMAQKNISANLMSLGALDFGIIVDGAVVIVENCIRRLAHTQQLLKRPLTQSERFKEVFLAARQARRPLIFGQLIILVVYLPIFALSGVEAKMFHPMALTVVLALVAAIILSITFVPAAVALWVKGDIQEKESRWMLWLKAKYQQTLDISYQYKAVVLTFALCLLVITGFISTKLGSEFAPQLSEGDFAIQQLRSPSTGLEESLRIQENTEKLLLKSFPEIKAVFARTGTAEVATDVMPPNISDGYIMLKPRSEWPNPKESLDELRGRMVTYLATIPGNNSEFSQPIELRFNELISGVRSDVGVKIFGDDMNVLNTEATKISKIIQQISGSSAVKVEQTSGLPLLNVEVNKTLAAQYGLSVRSIQDLVATSIGGQSVGEILEGDRRFDFVIRLGEQDRSVASVSQLPIQLPNGGSILLSDVAQVSTIEGINQVSRENGKRRVVVTTNVEGRDLGSFVSDVQTQLKAYTLPSGYWIEYGGQFENLASAKARMQIVIPLALITIFILLMAVFHNVKESLLVFTGVPFALTG
;
A
#
# COMPACT_ATOMS: atom_id res chain seq x y z
N THR A 1 -17.25 2.10 23.75
CA THR A 1 -17.96 3.42 23.69
C THR A 1 -17.17 4.44 22.88
N GLY A 2 -15.86 4.66 23.14
CA GLY A 2 -15.04 5.64 22.42
C GLY A 2 -14.92 5.37 20.91
N MET A 3 -14.74 4.12 20.49
CA MET A 3 -14.72 3.73 19.07
C MET A 3 -16.05 4.03 18.37
N ALA A 4 -17.17 3.71 19.02
CA ALA A 4 -18.50 3.98 18.47
C ALA A 4 -18.76 5.49 18.30
N GLN A 5 -18.33 6.33 19.25
CA GLN A 5 -18.45 7.79 19.16
C GLN A 5 -17.61 8.40 18.04
N LYS A 6 -16.51 7.75 17.65
CA LYS A 6 -15.60 8.21 16.60
C LYS A 6 -15.81 7.48 15.27
N ASN A 7 -16.84 6.64 15.15
CA ASN A 7 -17.15 5.82 13.97
C ASN A 7 -15.93 4.99 13.48
N ILE A 8 -15.14 4.45 14.42
CA ILE A 8 -14.00 3.61 14.11
C ILE A 8 -14.50 2.18 13.91
N SER A 9 -14.23 1.61 12.72
CA SER A 9 -14.53 0.21 12.45
C SER A 9 -13.58 -0.70 13.23
N ALA A 10 -14.12 -1.79 13.79
CA ALA A 10 -13.31 -2.84 14.37
C ALA A 10 -12.65 -3.63 13.23
N ASN A 11 -11.35 -3.49 13.05
CA ASN A 11 -10.56 -4.31 12.14
C ASN A 11 -9.53 -5.12 12.95
N LEU A 12 -8.94 -6.12 12.31
CA LEU A 12 -7.94 -7.01 12.95
C LEU A 12 -6.71 -6.26 13.49
N MET A 13 -6.36 -5.11 12.94
CA MET A 13 -5.26 -4.27 13.41
C MET A 13 -5.62 -3.50 14.69
N SER A 14 -6.87 -3.07 14.85
CA SER A 14 -7.33 -2.36 16.05
C SER A 14 -7.59 -3.29 17.24
N LEU A 15 -7.72 -4.60 16.99
CA LEU A 15 -7.92 -5.64 18.02
C LEU A 15 -6.60 -6.34 18.41
N GLY A 16 -5.44 -5.79 18.02
CA GLY A 16 -4.13 -6.41 18.19
C GLY A 16 -3.89 -6.98 19.59
N ALA A 17 -3.67 -8.30 19.65
CA ALA A 17 -3.39 -9.03 20.90
C ALA A 17 -2.14 -8.53 21.64
N LEU A 18 -1.24 -7.81 20.97
CA LEU A 18 -0.04 -7.20 21.52
C LEU A 18 -0.35 -6.13 22.59
N ASP A 19 -1.45 -5.38 22.43
CA ASP A 19 -1.77 -4.27 23.33
C ASP A 19 -2.45 -4.74 24.62
N PHE A 20 -3.00 -5.94 24.63
CA PHE A 20 -3.75 -6.46 25.79
C PHE A 20 -2.86 -6.64 27.02
N GLY A 21 -1.63 -7.14 26.84
CA GLY A 21 -0.66 -7.28 27.91
C GLY A 21 -0.32 -5.94 28.56
N ILE A 22 -0.07 -4.91 27.75
CA ILE A 22 0.28 -3.56 28.21
C ILE A 22 -0.89 -2.90 28.95
N ILE A 23 -2.12 -3.10 28.49
CA ILE A 23 -3.34 -2.53 29.10
C ILE A 23 -3.59 -3.14 30.49
N VAL A 24 -3.39 -4.45 30.64
CA VAL A 24 -3.65 -5.18 31.89
C VAL A 24 -2.55 -4.95 32.93
N ASP A 25 -1.33 -4.66 32.52
CA ASP A 25 -0.15 -4.54 33.38
C ASP A 25 -0.37 -3.55 34.52
N GLY A 26 -1.01 -2.42 34.26
CA GLY A 26 -1.36 -1.46 35.27
C GLY A 26 -2.26 -1.99 36.41
N ALA A 27 -3.20 -2.85 36.08
CA ALA A 27 -4.07 -3.48 37.08
C ALA A 27 -3.31 -4.55 37.88
N VAL A 28 -2.47 -5.35 37.22
CA VAL A 28 -1.67 -6.41 37.83
C VAL A 28 -0.75 -5.84 38.91
N VAL A 29 0.00 -4.77 38.62
CA VAL A 29 0.90 -4.12 39.55
C VAL A 29 0.18 -3.61 40.81
N ILE A 30 -0.99 -3.03 40.67
CA ILE A 30 -1.79 -2.57 41.82
C ILE A 30 -2.31 -3.72 42.64
N VAL A 31 -2.86 -4.77 42.02
CA VAL A 31 -3.37 -5.96 42.71
C VAL A 31 -2.26 -6.65 43.48
N GLU A 32 -1.11 -6.86 42.84
CA GLU A 32 0.07 -7.47 43.48
C GLU A 32 0.53 -6.68 44.70
N ASN A 33 0.70 -5.35 44.56
CA ASN A 33 1.12 -4.51 45.65
C ASN A 33 0.10 -4.49 46.81
N CYS A 34 -1.19 -4.50 46.50
CA CYS A 34 -2.26 -4.59 47.49
C CYS A 34 -2.22 -5.93 48.24
N ILE A 35 -2.15 -7.06 47.51
CA ILE A 35 -2.12 -8.40 48.10
C ILE A 35 -0.89 -8.55 48.99
N ARG A 36 0.29 -8.18 48.52
CA ARG A 36 1.55 -8.25 49.29
C ARG A 36 1.46 -7.44 50.58
N ARG A 37 0.91 -6.24 50.53
CA ARG A 37 0.77 -5.38 51.71
C ARG A 37 -0.26 -5.93 52.70
N LEU A 38 -1.38 -6.44 52.20
CA LEU A 38 -2.40 -7.08 53.02
C LEU A 38 -1.86 -8.35 53.73
N ALA A 39 -1.14 -9.20 52.99
CA ALA A 39 -0.50 -10.40 53.55
C ALA A 39 0.53 -10.04 54.63
N HIS A 40 1.39 -9.07 54.37
CA HIS A 40 2.41 -8.62 55.33
C HIS A 40 1.76 -8.07 56.64
N THR A 41 0.69 -7.27 56.52
CA THR A 41 0.01 -6.70 57.69
C THR A 41 -0.74 -7.79 58.46
N GLN A 42 -1.32 -8.81 57.83
CA GLN A 42 -1.93 -9.98 58.49
C GLN A 42 -0.86 -10.80 59.25
N GLN A 43 0.29 -11.00 58.67
CA GLN A 43 1.38 -11.71 59.36
C GLN A 43 1.85 -10.98 60.61
N LEU A 44 1.95 -9.64 60.57
CA LEU A 44 2.29 -8.82 61.73
C LEU A 44 1.26 -8.90 62.82
N LEU A 45 -0.05 -8.82 62.49
CA LEU A 45 -1.16 -8.83 63.44
C LEU A 45 -1.55 -10.23 63.89
N LYS A 46 -1.07 -11.30 63.22
CA LYS A 46 -1.43 -12.71 63.48
C LYS A 46 -2.96 -12.99 63.48
N ARG A 47 -3.73 -12.19 62.77
CA ARG A 47 -5.17 -12.34 62.64
C ARG A 47 -5.63 -11.77 61.29
N PRO A 48 -6.83 -12.19 60.80
CA PRO A 48 -7.42 -11.56 59.63
C PRO A 48 -7.71 -10.07 59.87
N LEU A 49 -7.55 -9.27 58.80
CA LEU A 49 -7.77 -7.82 58.83
C LEU A 49 -9.28 -7.51 58.90
N THR A 50 -9.62 -6.54 59.76
CA THR A 50 -10.98 -5.95 59.73
C THR A 50 -11.21 -5.18 58.43
N GLN A 51 -12.46 -4.88 58.13
CA GLN A 51 -12.80 -4.16 56.90
C GLN A 51 -12.12 -2.78 56.83
N SER A 52 -12.09 -2.02 57.92
CA SER A 52 -11.47 -0.71 58.01
C SER A 52 -9.95 -0.77 57.83
N GLU A 53 -9.29 -1.77 58.44
CA GLU A 53 -7.86 -1.99 58.27
C GLU A 53 -7.52 -2.38 56.83
N ARG A 54 -8.32 -3.25 56.19
CA ARG A 54 -8.17 -3.65 54.82
C ARG A 54 -8.29 -2.46 53.86
N PHE A 55 -9.31 -1.60 54.00
CA PHE A 55 -9.46 -0.38 53.24
C PHE A 55 -8.25 0.56 53.38
N LYS A 56 -7.77 0.74 54.60
CA LYS A 56 -6.60 1.56 54.88
C LYS A 56 -5.33 1.03 54.21
N GLU A 57 -5.07 -0.27 54.33
CA GLU A 57 -3.88 -0.89 53.74
C GLU A 57 -3.92 -0.91 52.21
N VAL A 58 -5.07 -1.18 51.60
CA VAL A 58 -5.25 -1.10 50.13
C VAL A 58 -5.08 0.33 49.63
N PHE A 59 -5.62 1.32 50.36
CA PHE A 59 -5.42 2.74 50.01
C PHE A 59 -3.94 3.13 50.02
N LEU A 60 -3.19 2.70 51.05
CA LEU A 60 -1.76 2.98 51.16
C LEU A 60 -0.96 2.26 50.05
N ALA A 61 -1.28 1.02 49.76
CA ALA A 61 -0.67 0.26 48.67
C ALA A 61 -0.91 0.90 47.30
N ALA A 62 -2.15 1.26 46.99
CA ALA A 62 -2.52 1.95 45.73
C ALA A 62 -1.84 3.32 45.60
N ARG A 63 -1.78 4.10 46.72
CA ARG A 63 -1.08 5.37 46.76
C ARG A 63 0.43 5.23 46.45
N GLN A 64 1.06 4.17 46.93
CA GLN A 64 2.48 3.91 46.72
C GLN A 64 2.76 3.52 45.25
N ALA A 65 1.92 2.64 44.67
CA ALA A 65 2.06 2.18 43.29
C ALA A 65 1.66 3.22 42.24
N ARG A 66 0.87 4.23 42.61
CA ARG A 66 0.28 5.21 41.69
C ARG A 66 1.28 5.95 40.80
N ARG A 67 2.38 6.49 41.41
CA ARG A 67 3.36 7.29 40.64
C ARG A 67 4.05 6.49 39.54
N PRO A 68 4.75 5.38 39.84
CA PRO A 68 5.43 4.60 38.79
C PRO A 68 4.47 4.10 37.73
N LEU A 69 3.24 3.71 38.10
CA LEU A 69 2.22 3.24 37.17
C LEU A 69 1.78 4.31 36.19
N ILE A 70 1.38 5.49 36.66
CA ILE A 70 0.90 6.59 35.79
C ILE A 70 2.00 6.99 34.82
N PHE A 71 3.21 7.20 35.30
CA PHE A 71 4.31 7.64 34.45
C PHE A 71 4.73 6.54 33.45
N GLY A 72 4.75 5.27 33.86
CA GLY A 72 5.03 4.16 32.95
C GLY A 72 4.02 4.09 31.80
N GLN A 73 2.73 4.19 32.12
CA GLN A 73 1.68 4.20 31.09
C GLN A 73 1.65 5.49 30.25
N LEU A 74 2.00 6.65 30.81
CA LEU A 74 2.18 7.89 30.03
C LEU A 74 3.33 7.78 29.04
N ILE A 75 4.44 7.14 29.41
CA ILE A 75 5.55 6.88 28.49
C ILE A 75 5.08 6.02 27.31
N ILE A 76 4.33 4.95 27.59
CA ILE A 76 3.75 4.10 26.53
C ILE A 76 2.82 4.93 25.63
N LEU A 77 1.96 5.77 26.20
CA LEU A 77 1.05 6.62 25.44
C LEU A 77 1.82 7.59 24.52
N VAL A 78 2.93 8.16 24.98
CA VAL A 78 3.79 9.04 24.18
C VAL A 78 4.41 8.31 22.98
N VAL A 79 4.70 7.01 23.09
CA VAL A 79 5.21 6.20 21.97
C VAL A 79 4.22 6.12 20.81
N TYR A 80 2.92 6.26 21.06
CA TYR A 80 1.90 6.28 20.00
C TYR A 80 1.71 7.66 19.34
N LEU A 81 2.23 8.75 19.93
CA LEU A 81 2.09 10.09 19.33
C LEU A 81 2.72 10.21 17.93
N PRO A 82 3.88 9.62 17.61
CA PRO A 82 4.46 9.63 16.28
C PRO A 82 3.52 9.12 15.19
N ILE A 83 2.65 8.15 15.52
CA ILE A 83 1.70 7.58 14.56
C ILE A 83 0.69 8.64 14.09
N PHE A 84 0.29 9.57 14.95
CA PHE A 84 -0.62 10.66 14.56
C PHE A 84 0.02 11.73 13.66
N ALA A 85 1.33 11.69 13.48
CA ALA A 85 2.03 12.55 12.52
C ALA A 85 2.07 11.97 11.10
N LEU A 86 1.67 10.70 10.92
CA LEU A 86 1.51 10.10 9.60
C LEU A 86 0.41 10.84 8.82
N SER A 87 0.49 10.83 7.51
CA SER A 87 -0.53 11.41 6.61
C SER A 87 -0.78 10.48 5.44
N GLY A 88 -1.75 10.84 4.58
CA GLY A 88 -2.07 10.01 3.43
C GLY A 88 -2.81 8.73 3.83
N VAL A 89 -2.46 7.60 3.19
CA VAL A 89 -3.11 6.31 3.41
C VAL A 89 -2.64 5.65 4.70
N GLU A 90 -1.36 5.82 5.06
CA GLU A 90 -0.84 5.31 6.34
C GLU A 90 -1.62 5.90 7.53
N ALA A 91 -1.94 7.19 7.47
CA ALA A 91 -2.76 7.83 8.48
C ALA A 91 -4.14 7.17 8.59
N LYS A 92 -4.79 6.87 7.46
CA LYS A 92 -6.10 6.20 7.43
C LYS A 92 -6.06 4.79 8.01
N MET A 93 -4.94 4.08 7.87
CA MET A 93 -4.74 2.73 8.42
C MET A 93 -4.36 2.76 9.90
N PHE A 94 -3.37 3.58 10.27
CA PHE A 94 -2.75 3.53 11.59
C PHE A 94 -3.39 4.48 12.61
N HIS A 95 -3.99 5.61 12.22
CA HIS A 95 -4.67 6.52 13.17
C HIS A 95 -5.82 5.84 13.93
N PRO A 96 -6.73 5.07 13.30
CA PRO A 96 -7.78 4.37 14.03
C PRO A 96 -7.23 3.38 15.04
N MET A 97 -6.16 2.64 14.68
CA MET A 97 -5.46 1.72 15.56
C MET A 97 -4.85 2.47 16.76
N ALA A 98 -4.03 3.49 16.51
CA ALA A 98 -3.37 4.27 17.56
C ALA A 98 -4.39 4.93 18.50
N LEU A 99 -5.48 5.49 17.95
CA LEU A 99 -6.54 6.09 18.75
C LEU A 99 -7.25 5.07 19.65
N THR A 100 -7.47 3.85 19.14
CA THR A 100 -8.07 2.77 19.92
C THR A 100 -7.18 2.38 21.10
N VAL A 101 -5.87 2.23 20.88
CA VAL A 101 -4.89 1.91 21.92
C VAL A 101 -4.81 3.04 22.95
N VAL A 102 -4.71 4.29 22.50
CA VAL A 102 -4.70 5.47 23.40
C VAL A 102 -5.94 5.53 24.28
N LEU A 103 -7.14 5.33 23.71
CA LEU A 103 -8.38 5.32 24.48
C LEU A 103 -8.44 4.15 25.48
N ALA A 104 -7.95 2.97 25.08
CA ALA A 104 -7.86 1.80 25.96
C ALA A 104 -6.88 2.01 27.10
N LEU A 105 -5.68 2.57 26.83
CA LEU A 105 -4.69 2.91 27.86
C LEU A 105 -5.21 3.96 28.83
N VAL A 106 -5.85 5.03 28.36
CA VAL A 106 -6.45 6.05 29.21
C VAL A 106 -7.54 5.42 30.12
N ALA A 107 -8.40 4.57 29.56
CA ALA A 107 -9.39 3.86 30.36
C ALA A 107 -8.75 2.92 31.38
N ALA A 108 -7.70 2.19 31.00
CA ALA A 108 -6.94 1.31 31.88
C ALA A 108 -6.29 2.08 33.05
N ILE A 109 -5.69 3.25 32.79
CA ILE A 109 -5.14 4.12 33.83
C ILE A 109 -6.23 4.51 34.85
N ILE A 110 -7.38 4.99 34.36
CA ILE A 110 -8.48 5.41 35.22
C ILE A 110 -9.01 4.23 36.06
N LEU A 111 -9.26 3.08 35.42
CA LEU A 111 -9.76 1.90 36.12
C LEU A 111 -8.75 1.32 37.10
N SER A 112 -7.46 1.31 36.78
CA SER A 112 -6.40 0.83 37.65
C SER A 112 -6.29 1.65 38.94
N ILE A 113 -6.53 2.96 38.87
CA ILE A 113 -6.43 3.84 40.03
C ILE A 113 -7.73 3.88 40.86
N THR A 114 -8.88 3.63 40.22
CA THR A 114 -10.20 3.77 40.86
C THR A 114 -10.83 2.41 41.19
N PHE A 115 -11.19 1.67 40.14
CA PHE A 115 -11.93 0.40 40.27
C PHE A 115 -11.10 -0.70 40.90
N VAL A 116 -9.86 -0.90 40.45
CA VAL A 116 -9.03 -2.04 40.88
C VAL A 116 -8.77 -2.04 42.39
N PRO A 117 -8.29 -0.92 43.01
CA PRO A 117 -8.11 -0.92 44.47
C PRO A 117 -9.41 -1.07 45.24
N ALA A 118 -10.51 -0.49 44.76
CA ALA A 118 -11.82 -0.66 45.38
C ALA A 118 -12.29 -2.15 45.33
N ALA A 119 -12.12 -2.80 44.19
CA ALA A 119 -12.43 -4.22 44.01
C ALA A 119 -11.59 -5.11 44.93
N VAL A 120 -10.27 -4.87 45.02
CA VAL A 120 -9.39 -5.62 45.94
C VAL A 120 -9.85 -5.43 47.39
N ALA A 121 -10.13 -4.21 47.82
CA ALA A 121 -10.60 -3.91 49.19
C ALA A 121 -11.92 -4.60 49.53
N LEU A 122 -12.84 -4.76 48.56
CA LEU A 122 -14.16 -5.38 48.77
C LEU A 122 -14.14 -6.91 48.67
N TRP A 123 -13.39 -7.46 47.70
CA TRP A 123 -13.48 -8.87 47.33
C TRP A 123 -12.38 -9.75 47.95
N VAL A 124 -11.19 -9.20 48.22
CA VAL A 124 -10.10 -9.97 48.83
C VAL A 124 -10.33 -10.04 50.34
N LYS A 125 -10.88 -11.17 50.82
CA LYS A 125 -11.24 -11.41 52.22
C LYS A 125 -10.60 -12.71 52.72
N GLY A 126 -10.48 -12.84 54.05
CA GLY A 126 -10.01 -14.06 54.70
C GLY A 126 -8.48 -14.06 54.91
N ASP A 127 -7.93 -15.26 55.03
CA ASP A 127 -6.50 -15.46 55.25
C ASP A 127 -5.75 -15.31 53.93
N ILE A 128 -5.00 -14.23 53.78
CA ILE A 128 -4.24 -13.90 52.59
C ILE A 128 -2.82 -14.40 52.80
N GLN A 129 -2.49 -15.58 52.23
CA GLN A 129 -1.14 -16.13 52.26
C GLN A 129 -0.46 -15.97 50.92
N GLU A 130 0.75 -15.41 50.93
CA GLU A 130 1.65 -15.45 49.77
C GLU A 130 2.21 -16.90 49.62
N LYS A 131 1.41 -17.81 49.06
CA LYS A 131 1.87 -19.13 48.72
C LYS A 131 2.50 -19.12 47.33
N GLU A 132 3.82 -19.09 47.27
CA GLU A 132 4.53 -19.24 46.01
C GLU A 132 4.51 -20.73 45.60
N SER A 133 4.21 -20.98 44.31
CA SER A 133 4.27 -22.34 43.79
C SER A 133 5.71 -22.87 43.80
N ARG A 134 5.90 -24.19 43.93
CA ARG A 134 7.23 -24.82 43.90
C ARG A 134 8.02 -24.46 42.62
N TRP A 135 7.32 -24.32 41.52
CA TRP A 135 7.93 -23.90 40.24
C TRP A 135 8.46 -22.46 40.32
N MET A 136 7.72 -21.55 40.93
CA MET A 136 8.13 -20.15 41.10
C MET A 136 9.34 -20.02 42.04
N LEU A 137 9.38 -20.80 43.13
CA LEU A 137 10.55 -20.85 44.01
C LEU A 137 11.79 -21.38 43.29
N TRP A 138 11.63 -22.41 42.47
CA TRP A 138 12.72 -22.93 41.63
C TRP A 138 13.21 -21.87 40.63
N LEU A 139 12.31 -21.18 39.96
CA LEU A 139 12.62 -20.11 39.00
C LEU A 139 13.37 -18.96 39.70
N LYS A 140 12.87 -18.51 40.87
CA LYS A 140 13.54 -17.47 41.69
C LYS A 140 14.97 -17.88 42.09
N ALA A 141 15.17 -19.12 42.54
CA ALA A 141 16.47 -19.61 42.90
C ALA A 141 17.45 -19.62 41.71
N LYS A 142 16.99 -20.04 40.52
CA LYS A 142 17.79 -19.99 39.29
C LYS A 142 18.09 -18.56 38.85
N TYR A 143 17.11 -17.68 38.93
CA TYR A 143 17.27 -16.25 38.61
C TYR A 143 18.30 -15.61 39.56
N GLN A 144 18.23 -15.89 40.86
CA GLN A 144 19.17 -15.35 41.84
C GLN A 144 20.60 -15.81 41.55
N GLN A 145 20.80 -17.10 41.21
CA GLN A 145 22.12 -17.61 40.79
C GLN A 145 22.64 -16.85 39.55
N THR A 146 21.79 -16.65 38.55
CA THR A 146 22.16 -15.92 37.33
C THR A 146 22.49 -14.44 37.64
N LEU A 147 21.73 -13.83 38.53
CA LEU A 147 21.95 -12.43 38.95
C LEU A 147 23.28 -12.29 39.69
N ASP A 148 23.60 -13.20 40.63
CA ASP A 148 24.85 -13.20 41.36
C ASP A 148 26.06 -13.35 40.43
N ILE A 149 25.99 -14.26 39.44
CA ILE A 149 27.01 -14.44 38.41
C ILE A 149 27.15 -13.15 37.58
N SER A 150 26.03 -12.58 37.15
CA SER A 150 26.01 -11.33 36.34
C SER A 150 26.61 -10.15 37.11
N TYR A 151 26.36 -10.07 38.42
CA TYR A 151 26.94 -9.03 39.28
C TYR A 151 28.43 -9.26 39.51
N GLN A 152 28.88 -10.50 39.71
CA GLN A 152 30.28 -10.87 39.84
C GLN A 152 31.07 -10.52 38.57
N TYR A 153 30.49 -10.82 37.38
CA TYR A 153 31.13 -10.57 36.09
C TYR A 153 30.52 -9.36 35.33
N LYS A 154 30.12 -8.31 36.09
CA LYS A 154 29.46 -7.12 35.56
C LYS A 154 30.14 -6.49 34.35
N ALA A 155 31.49 -6.43 34.35
CA ALA A 155 32.26 -5.90 33.23
C ALA A 155 32.08 -6.71 31.94
N VAL A 156 32.06 -8.07 32.06
CA VAL A 156 31.83 -8.96 30.92
C VAL A 156 30.42 -8.80 30.37
N VAL A 157 29.41 -8.72 31.25
CA VAL A 157 28.02 -8.53 30.85
C VAL A 157 27.84 -7.18 30.12
N LEU A 158 28.42 -6.10 30.65
CA LEU A 158 28.35 -4.78 30.02
C LEU A 158 29.09 -4.77 28.68
N THR A 159 30.26 -5.38 28.59
CA THR A 159 31.02 -5.49 27.33
C THR A 159 30.25 -6.29 26.30
N PHE A 160 29.66 -7.43 26.70
CA PHE A 160 28.83 -8.24 25.82
C PHE A 160 27.62 -7.47 25.30
N ALA A 161 26.91 -6.77 26.18
CA ALA A 161 25.77 -5.93 25.80
C ALA A 161 26.18 -4.82 24.83
N LEU A 162 27.31 -4.13 25.08
CA LEU A 162 27.85 -3.11 24.19
C LEU A 162 28.26 -3.71 22.82
N CYS A 163 28.93 -4.86 22.80
CA CYS A 163 29.26 -5.56 21.55
C CYS A 163 28.01 -5.90 20.74
N LEU A 164 26.97 -6.40 21.42
CA LEU A 164 25.69 -6.73 20.77
C LEU A 164 25.06 -5.49 20.14
N LEU A 165 25.08 -4.36 20.85
CA LEU A 165 24.57 -3.09 20.34
C LEU A 165 25.38 -2.59 19.13
N VAL A 166 26.70 -2.71 19.15
CA VAL A 166 27.57 -2.35 18.01
C VAL A 166 27.30 -3.26 16.82
N ILE A 167 27.17 -4.56 17.04
CA ILE A 167 26.84 -5.53 15.98
C ILE A 167 25.47 -5.20 15.37
N THR A 168 24.46 -4.92 16.20
CA THR A 168 23.13 -4.52 15.73
C THR A 168 23.20 -3.21 14.92
N GLY A 169 23.94 -2.22 15.40
CA GLY A 169 24.18 -0.99 14.65
C GLY A 169 24.84 -1.24 13.30
N PHE A 170 25.82 -2.14 13.23
CA PHE A 170 26.46 -2.52 11.97
C PHE A 170 25.49 -3.27 11.02
N ILE A 171 24.69 -4.20 11.55
CA ILE A 171 23.68 -4.93 10.76
C ILE A 171 22.63 -3.96 10.25
N SER A 172 22.15 -3.02 11.08
CA SER A 172 21.12 -2.04 10.69
C SER A 172 21.55 -1.17 9.52
N THR A 173 22.85 -0.89 9.34
CA THR A 173 23.34 -0.13 8.17
C THR A 173 23.28 -0.93 6.86
N LYS A 174 23.14 -2.26 6.95
CA LYS A 174 23.03 -3.16 5.79
C LYS A 174 21.60 -3.62 5.54
N LEU A 175 20.70 -3.36 6.46
CA LEU A 175 19.26 -3.61 6.26
C LEU A 175 18.73 -2.61 5.26
N GLY A 176 18.04 -3.12 4.24
CA GLY A 176 17.32 -2.32 3.27
C GLY A 176 16.11 -1.62 3.90
N SER A 177 15.55 -0.67 3.20
CA SER A 177 14.31 0.00 3.58
C SER A 177 13.21 -0.29 2.56
N GLU A 178 12.13 -0.92 3.02
CA GLU A 178 10.91 -1.12 2.26
C GLU A 178 9.79 -0.26 2.88
N PHE A 179 8.83 0.16 2.04
CA PHE A 179 7.74 1.01 2.51
C PHE A 179 6.67 0.21 3.25
N ALA A 180 6.24 -0.89 2.67
CA ALA A 180 5.27 -1.81 3.26
C ALA A 180 5.66 -3.26 2.95
N PRO A 181 5.50 -4.18 3.91
CA PRO A 181 5.72 -5.59 3.62
C PRO A 181 4.68 -6.07 2.60
N GLN A 182 5.14 -6.83 1.60
CA GLN A 182 4.24 -7.47 0.66
C GLN A 182 3.41 -8.52 1.40
N LEU A 183 2.10 -8.34 1.41
CA LEU A 183 1.16 -9.31 1.96
C LEU A 183 0.83 -10.33 0.89
N SER A 184 0.90 -11.62 1.21
CA SER A 184 0.44 -12.67 0.31
C SER A 184 -1.08 -12.73 0.33
N GLU A 185 -1.72 -12.31 -0.76
CA GLU A 185 -3.19 -12.25 -0.88
C GLU A 185 -3.80 -13.57 -1.34
N GLY A 186 -2.98 -14.49 -1.84
CA GLY A 186 -3.42 -15.79 -2.31
C GLY A 186 -3.86 -15.83 -3.78
N ASP A 187 -4.11 -14.69 -4.41
CA ASP A 187 -4.51 -14.55 -5.82
C ASP A 187 -3.56 -13.59 -6.55
N PHE A 188 -3.60 -13.60 -7.89
CA PHE A 188 -2.82 -12.68 -8.70
C PHE A 188 -3.71 -11.69 -9.43
N ALA A 189 -3.25 -10.45 -9.52
CA ALA A 189 -3.67 -9.50 -10.53
C ALA A 189 -2.66 -9.51 -11.68
N ILE A 190 -3.15 -9.44 -12.90
CA ILE A 190 -2.33 -9.47 -14.10
C ILE A 190 -2.73 -8.31 -15.02
N GLN A 191 -1.77 -7.50 -15.43
CA GLN A 191 -1.96 -6.56 -16.51
C GLN A 191 -1.29 -7.08 -17.77
N GLN A 192 -2.01 -7.00 -18.86
CA GLN A 192 -1.51 -7.42 -20.16
C GLN A 192 -1.45 -6.20 -21.09
N LEU A 193 -0.23 -5.90 -21.55
CA LEU A 193 0.04 -4.80 -22.46
C LEU A 193 0.41 -5.35 -23.82
N ARG A 194 -0.34 -4.94 -24.84
CA ARG A 194 -0.09 -5.29 -26.23
C ARG A 194 0.48 -4.10 -26.96
N SER A 195 0.82 -4.26 -28.24
CA SER A 195 1.20 -3.13 -29.07
C SER A 195 0.08 -2.06 -29.07
N PRO A 196 0.40 -0.76 -28.98
CA PRO A 196 -0.60 0.30 -29.09
C PRO A 196 -1.44 0.22 -30.37
N SER A 197 -0.91 -0.42 -31.41
CA SER A 197 -1.63 -0.65 -32.67
C SER A 197 -2.68 -1.76 -32.62
N THR A 198 -2.80 -2.50 -31.51
CA THR A 198 -3.77 -3.58 -31.37
C THR A 198 -5.17 -3.02 -31.08
N GLY A 199 -6.11 -3.27 -31.97
CA GLY A 199 -7.51 -2.87 -31.77
C GLY A 199 -8.20 -3.70 -30.69
N LEU A 200 -9.40 -3.28 -30.29
CA LEU A 200 -10.16 -3.91 -29.21
C LEU A 200 -10.49 -5.37 -29.50
N GLU A 201 -10.95 -5.67 -30.71
CA GLU A 201 -11.36 -7.03 -31.12
C GLU A 201 -10.18 -8.01 -31.06
N GLU A 202 -9.03 -7.62 -31.62
CA GLU A 202 -7.83 -8.45 -31.56
C GLU A 202 -7.29 -8.57 -30.12
N SER A 203 -7.40 -7.52 -29.32
CA SER A 203 -7.06 -7.57 -27.89
C SER A 203 -7.92 -8.56 -27.13
N LEU A 204 -9.22 -8.59 -27.40
CA LEU A 204 -10.15 -9.56 -26.81
C LEU A 204 -9.82 -10.98 -27.25
N ARG A 205 -9.53 -11.19 -28.54
CA ARG A 205 -9.16 -12.50 -29.07
C ARG A 205 -7.89 -13.05 -28.42
N ILE A 206 -6.86 -12.19 -28.28
CA ILE A 206 -5.62 -12.57 -27.59
C ILE A 206 -5.90 -12.86 -26.11
N GLN A 207 -6.73 -12.03 -25.46
CA GLN A 207 -7.09 -12.18 -24.05
C GLN A 207 -7.79 -13.51 -23.78
N GLU A 208 -8.84 -13.84 -24.53
CA GLU A 208 -9.56 -15.10 -24.42
C GLU A 208 -8.66 -16.32 -24.63
N ASN A 209 -7.76 -16.24 -25.63
CA ASN A 209 -6.81 -17.32 -25.87
C ASN A 209 -5.85 -17.48 -24.66
N THR A 210 -5.36 -16.38 -24.12
CA THR A 210 -4.47 -16.41 -22.94
C THR A 210 -5.17 -17.00 -21.72
N GLU A 211 -6.42 -16.65 -21.46
CA GLU A 211 -7.21 -17.19 -20.35
C GLU A 211 -7.45 -18.71 -20.52
N LYS A 212 -7.82 -19.15 -21.72
CA LYS A 212 -7.97 -20.59 -22.04
C LYS A 212 -6.67 -21.38 -21.83
N LEU A 213 -5.54 -20.80 -22.25
CA LEU A 213 -4.22 -21.42 -22.09
C LEU A 213 -3.80 -21.50 -20.62
N LEU A 214 -4.04 -20.44 -19.83
CA LEU A 214 -3.77 -20.43 -18.39
C LEU A 214 -4.58 -21.49 -17.66
N LEU A 215 -5.90 -21.55 -17.88
CA LEU A 215 -6.79 -22.53 -17.25
C LEU A 215 -6.40 -23.98 -17.61
N LYS A 216 -5.90 -24.21 -18.85
CA LYS A 216 -5.47 -25.54 -19.30
C LYS A 216 -4.13 -25.95 -18.71
N SER A 217 -3.19 -25.02 -18.57
CA SER A 217 -1.80 -25.32 -18.22
C SER A 217 -1.51 -25.28 -16.73
N PHE A 218 -2.36 -24.60 -15.94
CA PHE A 218 -2.17 -24.40 -14.50
C PHE A 218 -3.38 -24.91 -13.71
N PRO A 219 -3.35 -26.15 -13.24
CA PRO A 219 -4.46 -26.74 -12.47
C PRO A 219 -4.69 -26.06 -11.12
N GLU A 220 -3.75 -25.25 -10.64
CA GLU A 220 -3.85 -24.39 -9.45
C GLU A 220 -4.89 -23.28 -9.63
N ILE A 221 -5.21 -22.91 -10.86
CA ILE A 221 -6.15 -21.82 -11.17
C ILE A 221 -7.59 -22.31 -10.99
N LYS A 222 -8.39 -21.49 -10.29
CA LYS A 222 -9.83 -21.65 -10.14
C LYS A 222 -10.60 -20.95 -11.26
N ALA A 223 -10.23 -19.68 -11.53
CA ALA A 223 -10.85 -18.84 -12.53
C ALA A 223 -9.88 -17.76 -13.02
N VAL A 224 -10.03 -17.35 -14.27
CA VAL A 224 -9.35 -16.19 -14.84
C VAL A 224 -10.41 -15.33 -15.52
N PHE A 225 -10.34 -14.03 -15.34
CA PHE A 225 -11.18 -13.06 -16.04
C PHE A 225 -10.43 -11.73 -16.17
N ALA A 226 -10.75 -10.98 -17.21
CA ALA A 226 -10.13 -9.68 -17.43
C ALA A 226 -11.13 -8.68 -18.02
N ARG A 227 -10.78 -7.41 -17.83
CA ARG A 227 -11.41 -6.27 -18.48
C ARG A 227 -10.42 -5.72 -19.52
N THR A 228 -10.89 -5.49 -20.74
CA THR A 228 -10.08 -4.95 -21.84
C THR A 228 -10.67 -3.65 -22.34
N GLY A 229 -9.86 -2.61 -22.43
CA GLY A 229 -10.31 -1.29 -22.88
C GLY A 229 -11.27 -0.58 -21.93
N THR A 230 -11.92 0.47 -22.41
CA THR A 230 -12.82 1.33 -21.64
C THR A 230 -14.27 0.93 -21.81
N ALA A 231 -15.03 0.83 -20.72
CA ALA A 231 -16.49 0.63 -20.77
C ALA A 231 -17.22 1.90 -21.23
N GLU A 232 -18.49 1.77 -21.65
CA GLU A 232 -19.34 2.92 -22.04
C GLU A 232 -19.43 3.97 -20.92
N VAL A 233 -19.62 3.53 -19.69
CA VAL A 233 -19.52 4.38 -18.50
C VAL A 233 -18.11 4.22 -17.95
N ALA A 234 -17.23 5.15 -18.35
CA ALA A 234 -15.82 5.10 -18.01
C ALA A 234 -15.57 5.46 -16.54
N THR A 235 -15.47 4.46 -15.68
CA THR A 235 -14.95 4.61 -14.30
C THR A 235 -13.43 4.57 -14.27
N ASP A 236 -12.82 3.96 -15.28
CA ASP A 236 -11.37 3.82 -15.45
C ASP A 236 -11.08 3.77 -16.96
N VAL A 237 -10.39 4.79 -17.46
CA VAL A 237 -10.09 4.94 -18.88
C VAL A 237 -8.84 4.15 -19.22
N MET A 238 -8.97 3.17 -20.10
CA MET A 238 -7.90 2.27 -20.50
C MET A 238 -7.87 2.10 -22.02
N PRO A 239 -6.71 2.21 -22.67
CA PRO A 239 -6.59 1.96 -24.11
C PRO A 239 -7.02 0.55 -24.50
N PRO A 240 -7.47 0.33 -25.74
CA PRO A 240 -7.98 -1.00 -26.18
C PRO A 240 -6.93 -2.11 -26.19
N ASN A 241 -5.64 -1.77 -26.21
CA ASN A 241 -4.52 -2.71 -26.19
C ASN A 241 -4.14 -3.19 -24.78
N ILE A 242 -4.80 -2.69 -23.73
CA ILE A 242 -4.51 -3.04 -22.34
C ILE A 242 -5.66 -3.86 -21.76
N SER A 243 -5.30 -4.89 -21.00
CA SER A 243 -6.25 -5.70 -20.22
C SER A 243 -5.80 -5.79 -18.78
N ASP A 244 -6.71 -5.55 -17.83
CA ASP A 244 -6.53 -5.81 -16.41
C ASP A 244 -7.30 -7.07 -16.03
N GLY A 245 -6.60 -8.07 -15.53
CA GLY A 245 -7.16 -9.37 -15.21
C GLY A 245 -6.86 -9.82 -13.79
N TYR A 246 -7.60 -10.84 -13.39
CA TYR A 246 -7.43 -11.50 -12.10
C TYR A 246 -7.34 -13.01 -12.31
N ILE A 247 -6.37 -13.62 -11.66
CA ILE A 247 -6.16 -15.06 -11.63
C ILE A 247 -6.49 -15.54 -10.22
N MET A 248 -7.67 -16.11 -10.07
CA MET A 248 -8.14 -16.66 -8.80
C MET A 248 -7.58 -18.06 -8.63
N LEU A 249 -6.93 -18.34 -7.51
CA LEU A 249 -6.31 -19.61 -7.22
C LEU A 249 -7.25 -20.51 -6.40
N LYS A 250 -7.06 -21.83 -6.52
CA LYS A 250 -7.69 -22.81 -5.65
C LYS A 250 -7.06 -22.82 -4.27
N PRO A 251 -7.75 -23.34 -3.25
CA PRO A 251 -7.12 -23.62 -1.96
C PRO A 251 -5.86 -24.46 -2.11
N ARG A 252 -4.84 -24.20 -1.32
CA ARG A 252 -3.54 -24.89 -1.38
C ARG A 252 -3.65 -26.42 -1.30
N SER A 253 -4.66 -26.94 -0.61
CA SER A 253 -4.92 -28.38 -0.51
C SER A 253 -5.29 -29.05 -1.83
N GLU A 254 -5.73 -28.27 -2.82
CA GLU A 254 -6.13 -28.75 -4.14
C GLU A 254 -5.04 -28.58 -5.20
N TRP A 255 -3.87 -28.04 -4.82
CA TRP A 255 -2.75 -27.86 -5.74
C TRP A 255 -2.03 -29.19 -5.99
N PRO A 256 -1.51 -29.43 -7.20
CA PRO A 256 -0.67 -30.61 -7.48
C PRO A 256 0.54 -30.68 -6.54
N ASN A 257 1.12 -29.54 -6.19
CA ASN A 257 2.17 -29.41 -5.19
C ASN A 257 1.77 -28.38 -4.12
N PRO A 258 1.15 -28.80 -3.00
CA PRO A 258 0.72 -27.86 -1.94
C PRO A 258 1.86 -27.09 -1.25
N LYS A 259 3.12 -27.53 -1.42
CA LYS A 259 4.31 -26.88 -0.84
C LYS A 259 4.90 -25.80 -1.73
N GLU A 260 4.49 -25.71 -2.98
CA GLU A 260 4.96 -24.69 -3.91
C GLU A 260 4.63 -23.30 -3.41
N SER A 261 5.59 -22.37 -3.44
CA SER A 261 5.34 -20.97 -3.06
C SER A 261 4.55 -20.23 -4.14
N LEU A 262 3.90 -19.10 -3.77
CA LEU A 262 3.24 -18.23 -4.75
C LEU A 262 4.23 -17.64 -5.75
N ASP A 263 5.46 -17.34 -5.30
CA ASP A 263 6.50 -16.80 -6.18
C ASP A 263 6.99 -17.82 -7.19
N GLU A 264 7.13 -19.09 -6.81
CA GLU A 264 7.46 -20.17 -7.75
C GLU A 264 6.37 -20.35 -8.79
N LEU A 265 5.09 -20.37 -8.38
CA LEU A 265 3.95 -20.45 -9.29
C LEU A 265 3.92 -19.22 -10.22
N ARG A 266 4.11 -18.01 -9.69
CA ARG A 266 4.23 -16.78 -10.48
C ARG A 266 5.34 -16.90 -11.53
N GLY A 267 6.53 -17.36 -11.12
CA GLY A 267 7.67 -17.55 -12.03
C GLY A 267 7.35 -18.52 -13.20
N ARG A 268 6.65 -19.63 -12.92
CA ARG A 268 6.19 -20.55 -13.96
C ARG A 268 5.19 -19.90 -14.92
N MET A 269 4.22 -19.12 -14.38
CA MET A 269 3.24 -18.41 -15.20
C MET A 269 3.89 -17.33 -16.05
N VAL A 270 4.81 -16.52 -15.50
CA VAL A 270 5.57 -15.50 -16.24
C VAL A 270 6.34 -16.14 -17.41
N THR A 271 7.07 -17.22 -17.13
CA THR A 271 7.83 -17.95 -18.16
C THR A 271 6.92 -18.51 -19.25
N TYR A 272 5.77 -19.05 -18.88
CA TYR A 272 4.79 -19.57 -19.82
C TYR A 272 4.18 -18.47 -20.68
N LEU A 273 3.74 -17.38 -20.07
CA LEU A 273 3.12 -16.24 -20.78
C LEU A 273 4.10 -15.54 -21.72
N ALA A 274 5.39 -15.52 -21.40
CA ALA A 274 6.42 -14.99 -22.30
C ALA A 274 6.53 -15.78 -23.62
N THR A 275 6.01 -17.01 -23.69
CA THR A 275 5.95 -17.80 -24.94
C THR A 275 4.78 -17.40 -25.84
N ILE A 276 3.81 -16.61 -25.34
CA ILE A 276 2.64 -16.18 -26.11
C ILE A 276 2.98 -14.86 -26.82
N PRO A 277 3.03 -14.85 -28.18
CA PRO A 277 3.41 -13.65 -28.92
C PRO A 277 2.44 -12.49 -28.72
N GLY A 278 2.97 -11.27 -28.72
CA GLY A 278 2.17 -10.04 -28.71
C GLY A 278 1.57 -9.66 -27.36
N ASN A 279 1.92 -10.38 -26.29
CA ASN A 279 1.38 -10.14 -24.95
C ASN A 279 2.51 -9.95 -23.93
N ASN A 280 2.60 -8.76 -23.34
CA ASN A 280 3.52 -8.49 -22.25
C ASN A 280 2.74 -8.45 -20.95
N SER A 281 3.02 -9.40 -20.08
CA SER A 281 2.26 -9.62 -18.84
C SER A 281 3.02 -9.09 -17.63
N GLU A 282 2.32 -8.38 -16.76
CA GLU A 282 2.82 -7.84 -15.50
C GLU A 282 1.98 -8.38 -14.36
N PHE A 283 2.65 -9.02 -13.39
CA PHE A 283 1.98 -9.62 -12.24
C PHE A 283 2.07 -8.72 -11.02
N SER A 284 0.98 -8.63 -10.30
CA SER A 284 0.86 -8.04 -8.97
C SER A 284 -0.19 -8.82 -8.18
N GLN A 285 -0.60 -8.28 -7.04
CA GLN A 285 -1.70 -8.85 -6.26
C GLN A 285 -2.87 -7.86 -6.24
N PRO A 286 -4.12 -8.31 -6.07
CA PRO A 286 -5.33 -7.47 -6.23
C PRO A 286 -5.35 -6.23 -5.34
N ILE A 287 -5.03 -6.36 -4.04
CA ILE A 287 -5.00 -5.23 -3.11
C ILE A 287 -3.76 -4.37 -3.35
N GLU A 288 -2.59 -5.00 -3.56
CA GLU A 288 -1.33 -4.33 -3.87
C GLU A 288 -1.47 -3.43 -5.10
N LEU A 289 -2.10 -3.93 -6.17
CA LEU A 289 -2.37 -3.17 -7.39
C LEU A 289 -3.16 -1.90 -7.08
N ARG A 290 -4.28 -2.04 -6.35
CA ARG A 290 -5.14 -0.90 -5.98
C ARG A 290 -4.45 0.05 -5.01
N PHE A 291 -3.68 -0.49 -4.08
CA PHE A 291 -2.91 0.31 -3.14
C PHE A 291 -1.88 1.18 -3.88
N ASN A 292 -1.12 0.60 -4.80
CA ASN A 292 -0.13 1.32 -5.58
C ASN A 292 -0.76 2.38 -6.50
N GLU A 293 -1.88 2.08 -7.16
CA GLU A 293 -2.62 3.06 -7.97
C GLU A 293 -3.10 4.26 -7.17
N LEU A 294 -3.71 4.01 -6.01
CA LEU A 294 -4.33 5.06 -5.18
C LEU A 294 -3.30 5.93 -4.45
N ILE A 295 -2.18 5.35 -4.06
CA ILE A 295 -1.17 6.04 -3.25
C ILE A 295 -0.12 6.71 -4.14
N SER A 296 0.37 5.99 -5.12
CA SER A 296 1.56 6.37 -5.88
C SER A 296 1.22 6.89 -7.27
N GLY A 297 -0.03 6.71 -7.71
CA GLY A 297 -0.47 7.02 -9.07
C GLY A 297 0.30 6.23 -10.15
N VAL A 298 1.05 5.21 -9.73
CA VAL A 298 1.87 4.33 -10.58
C VAL A 298 1.77 2.92 -10.04
N ARG A 299 1.61 1.92 -10.91
CA ARG A 299 1.40 0.52 -10.52
C ARG A 299 2.67 -0.22 -10.09
N SER A 300 3.84 0.29 -10.47
CA SER A 300 5.15 -0.31 -10.20
C SER A 300 5.82 0.28 -8.95
N ASP A 301 6.86 -0.37 -8.44
CA ASP A 301 7.59 0.04 -7.25
C ASP A 301 8.19 1.44 -7.37
N VAL A 302 8.73 1.76 -8.57
CA VAL A 302 9.34 3.06 -8.88
C VAL A 302 8.75 3.62 -10.16
N GLY A 303 8.34 4.87 -10.12
CA GLY A 303 7.95 5.67 -11.28
C GLY A 303 8.84 6.91 -11.41
N VAL A 304 9.47 7.07 -12.56
CA VAL A 304 10.17 8.30 -12.93
C VAL A 304 9.24 9.10 -13.84
N LYS A 305 8.65 10.15 -13.30
CA LYS A 305 7.69 11.02 -13.98
C LYS A 305 8.43 12.15 -14.67
N ILE A 306 8.29 12.28 -15.97
CA ILE A 306 8.92 13.32 -16.79
C ILE A 306 7.82 14.28 -17.21
N PHE A 307 7.94 15.54 -16.86
CA PHE A 307 6.97 16.60 -17.13
C PHE A 307 7.46 17.53 -18.23
N GLY A 308 6.52 18.04 -19.05
CA GLY A 308 6.80 18.98 -20.12
C GLY A 308 5.57 19.21 -21.01
N ASP A 309 5.71 20.07 -22.02
CA ASP A 309 4.58 20.46 -22.84
C ASP A 309 4.47 19.67 -24.16
N ASP A 310 5.58 19.22 -24.76
CA ASP A 310 5.58 18.46 -26.03
C ASP A 310 5.68 16.97 -25.78
N MET A 311 4.70 16.19 -26.28
CA MET A 311 4.63 14.73 -26.11
C MET A 311 5.77 13.99 -26.83
N ASN A 312 6.25 14.49 -27.97
CA ASN A 312 7.33 13.85 -28.71
C ASN A 312 8.65 13.97 -27.96
N VAL A 313 8.91 15.15 -27.38
CA VAL A 313 10.07 15.36 -26.51
C VAL A 313 9.96 14.49 -25.26
N LEU A 314 8.79 14.45 -24.60
CA LEU A 314 8.56 13.60 -23.43
C LEU A 314 8.83 12.12 -23.72
N ASN A 315 8.34 11.59 -24.84
CA ASN A 315 8.57 10.20 -25.25
C ASN A 315 10.05 9.91 -25.55
N THR A 316 10.71 10.85 -26.21
CA THR A 316 12.14 10.73 -26.52
C THR A 316 12.98 10.69 -25.25
N GLU A 317 12.73 11.60 -24.33
CA GLU A 317 13.43 11.66 -23.04
C GLU A 317 13.10 10.45 -22.15
N ALA A 318 11.83 10.02 -22.10
CA ALA A 318 11.43 8.81 -21.38
C ALA A 318 12.14 7.55 -21.91
N THR A 319 12.30 7.45 -23.24
CA THR A 319 13.04 6.34 -23.85
C THR A 319 14.53 6.37 -23.49
N LYS A 320 15.16 7.54 -23.41
CA LYS A 320 16.55 7.66 -22.97
C LYS A 320 16.71 7.30 -21.49
N ILE A 321 15.80 7.82 -20.65
CA ILE A 321 15.78 7.54 -19.21
C ILE A 321 15.53 6.05 -18.93
N SER A 322 14.64 5.39 -19.68
CA SER A 322 14.40 3.96 -19.52
C SER A 322 15.67 3.13 -19.76
N LYS A 323 16.49 3.51 -20.75
CA LYS A 323 17.78 2.84 -21.03
C LYS A 323 18.79 3.04 -19.89
N ILE A 324 18.79 4.21 -19.25
CA ILE A 324 19.64 4.47 -18.08
C ILE A 324 19.19 3.57 -16.92
N ILE A 325 17.89 3.50 -16.64
CA ILE A 325 17.33 2.70 -15.54
C ILE A 325 17.59 1.21 -15.76
N GLN A 326 17.48 0.71 -17.00
CA GLN A 326 17.77 -0.68 -17.34
C GLN A 326 19.19 -1.13 -17.00
N GLN A 327 20.14 -0.22 -16.95
CA GLN A 327 21.55 -0.52 -16.63
C GLN A 327 21.81 -0.57 -15.11
N ILE A 328 20.85 -0.14 -14.29
CA ILE A 328 20.99 -0.14 -12.84
C ILE A 328 20.68 -1.54 -12.30
N SER A 329 21.61 -2.08 -11.50
CA SER A 329 21.44 -3.40 -10.89
C SER A 329 20.16 -3.44 -10.05
N GLY A 330 19.36 -4.48 -10.21
CA GLY A 330 18.09 -4.67 -9.52
C GLY A 330 16.88 -4.09 -10.27
N SER A 331 17.07 -3.44 -11.44
CA SER A 331 15.93 -3.04 -12.27
C SER A 331 15.29 -4.24 -12.95
N SER A 332 13.98 -4.33 -12.84
CA SER A 332 13.17 -5.36 -13.49
C SER A 332 11.98 -4.72 -14.20
N ALA A 333 11.58 -5.27 -15.34
CA ALA A 333 10.41 -4.85 -16.12
C ALA A 333 10.34 -3.33 -16.40
N VAL A 334 11.48 -2.73 -16.81
CA VAL A 334 11.50 -1.28 -17.15
C VAL A 334 10.63 -1.00 -18.36
N LYS A 335 9.67 -0.09 -18.21
CA LYS A 335 8.68 0.28 -19.24
C LYS A 335 8.51 1.77 -19.34
N VAL A 336 8.25 2.24 -20.55
CA VAL A 336 7.81 3.60 -20.84
C VAL A 336 6.29 3.56 -21.05
N GLU A 337 5.58 4.54 -20.50
CA GLU A 337 4.14 4.72 -20.72
C GLU A 337 3.83 4.81 -22.22
N GLN A 338 2.88 4.02 -22.69
CA GLN A 338 2.50 3.96 -24.10
C GLN A 338 1.59 5.14 -24.45
N THR A 339 2.13 6.19 -24.99
CA THR A 339 1.42 7.43 -25.29
C THR A 339 1.11 7.65 -26.77
N SER A 340 1.74 6.88 -27.68
CA SER A 340 1.60 6.95 -29.13
C SER A 340 1.44 5.56 -29.75
N GLY A 341 1.20 5.50 -31.05
CA GLY A 341 1.11 4.25 -31.81
C GLY A 341 -0.32 3.75 -32.04
N LEU A 342 -1.37 4.50 -31.65
CA LEU A 342 -2.75 4.14 -31.95
C LEU A 342 -3.06 4.42 -33.43
N PRO A 343 -3.42 3.42 -34.25
CA PRO A 343 -3.84 3.68 -35.62
C PRO A 343 -5.20 4.34 -35.62
N LEU A 344 -5.30 5.52 -36.19
CA LEU A 344 -6.52 6.29 -36.34
C LEU A 344 -6.92 6.33 -37.82
N LEU A 345 -8.19 6.09 -38.10
CA LEU A 345 -8.76 6.40 -39.40
C LEU A 345 -8.98 7.91 -39.48
N ASN A 346 -8.19 8.58 -40.32
CA ASN A 346 -8.29 10.01 -40.54
C ASN A 346 -9.05 10.30 -41.83
N VAL A 347 -10.07 11.17 -41.75
CA VAL A 347 -10.82 11.66 -42.90
C VAL A 347 -10.63 13.15 -42.96
N GLU A 348 -9.75 13.59 -43.84
CA GLU A 348 -9.45 14.99 -44.05
C GLU A 348 -10.30 15.57 -45.22
N VAL A 349 -11.28 16.41 -44.87
CA VAL A 349 -12.21 16.96 -45.83
C VAL A 349 -11.58 18.14 -46.58
N ASN A 350 -11.54 18.07 -47.91
CA ASN A 350 -11.16 19.19 -48.75
C ASN A 350 -12.34 20.20 -48.84
N LYS A 351 -12.22 21.27 -48.07
CA LYS A 351 -13.30 22.30 -47.95
C LYS A 351 -13.64 22.95 -49.27
N THR A 352 -12.65 23.14 -50.14
CA THR A 352 -12.86 23.79 -51.46
C THR A 352 -13.66 22.88 -52.38
N LEU A 353 -13.29 21.60 -52.48
CA LEU A 353 -14.01 20.62 -53.29
C LEU A 353 -15.43 20.37 -52.73
N ALA A 354 -15.55 20.23 -51.43
CA ALA A 354 -16.85 20.06 -50.80
C ALA A 354 -17.80 21.24 -51.14
N ALA A 355 -17.31 22.48 -51.08
CA ALA A 355 -18.07 23.66 -51.41
C ALA A 355 -18.47 23.70 -52.89
N GLN A 356 -17.63 23.25 -53.82
CA GLN A 356 -17.95 23.16 -55.25
C GLN A 356 -19.13 22.22 -55.54
N TYR A 357 -19.23 21.13 -54.76
CA TYR A 357 -20.35 20.21 -54.83
C TYR A 357 -21.56 20.63 -53.98
N GLY A 358 -21.53 21.80 -53.33
CA GLY A 358 -22.60 22.27 -52.45
C GLY A 358 -22.73 21.54 -51.15
N LEU A 359 -21.67 20.79 -50.73
CA LEU A 359 -21.65 20.02 -49.50
C LEU A 359 -21.08 20.83 -48.34
N SER A 360 -21.69 20.70 -47.17
CA SER A 360 -21.13 21.21 -45.94
C SER A 360 -20.14 20.21 -45.34
N VAL A 361 -19.08 20.73 -44.73
CA VAL A 361 -18.14 19.86 -44.00
C VAL A 361 -18.87 19.02 -42.93
N ARG A 362 -19.87 19.61 -42.30
CA ARG A 362 -20.69 18.94 -41.28
C ARG A 362 -21.45 17.72 -41.84
N SER A 363 -22.09 17.85 -43.02
CA SER A 363 -22.81 16.71 -43.60
C SER A 363 -21.88 15.54 -43.94
N ILE A 364 -20.63 15.82 -44.36
CA ILE A 364 -19.61 14.81 -44.60
C ILE A 364 -19.20 14.16 -43.28
N GLN A 365 -18.96 14.96 -42.25
CA GLN A 365 -18.59 14.47 -40.93
C GLN A 365 -19.69 13.61 -40.27
N ASP A 366 -20.95 14.05 -40.39
CA ASP A 366 -22.11 13.32 -39.88
C ASP A 366 -22.27 11.95 -40.60
N LEU A 367 -22.04 11.93 -41.94
CA LEU A 367 -22.02 10.67 -42.69
C LEU A 367 -20.95 9.70 -42.19
N VAL A 368 -19.72 10.19 -42.05
CA VAL A 368 -18.58 9.38 -41.55
C VAL A 368 -18.84 8.92 -40.13
N ALA A 369 -19.29 9.79 -39.24
CA ALA A 369 -19.58 9.45 -37.85
C ALA A 369 -20.69 8.37 -37.76
N THR A 370 -21.76 8.50 -38.52
CA THR A 370 -22.86 7.52 -38.57
C THR A 370 -22.38 6.19 -39.15
N SER A 371 -21.61 6.25 -40.24
CA SER A 371 -21.16 5.05 -40.94
C SER A 371 -20.19 4.19 -40.11
N ILE A 372 -19.28 4.81 -39.38
CA ILE A 372 -18.23 4.15 -38.62
C ILE A 372 -18.58 3.99 -37.14
N GLY A 373 -18.87 5.11 -36.47
CA GLY A 373 -19.20 5.15 -35.04
C GLY A 373 -20.59 4.62 -34.74
N GLY A 374 -21.52 4.85 -35.64
CA GLY A 374 -22.94 4.56 -35.46
C GLY A 374 -23.69 5.74 -34.87
N GLN A 375 -24.97 5.81 -35.20
CA GLN A 375 -25.91 6.80 -34.68
C GLN A 375 -27.03 6.07 -33.95
N SER A 376 -27.27 6.42 -32.70
CA SER A 376 -28.46 5.97 -31.98
C SER A 376 -29.67 6.68 -32.56
N VAL A 377 -30.64 5.91 -33.05
CA VAL A 377 -31.88 6.38 -33.66
C VAL A 377 -33.11 6.14 -32.78
N GLY A 378 -32.92 5.52 -31.64
CA GLY A 378 -33.94 5.24 -30.63
C GLY A 378 -33.48 4.25 -29.58
N GLU A 379 -34.39 3.90 -28.68
CA GLU A 379 -34.15 2.90 -27.61
C GLU A 379 -35.19 1.79 -27.72
N ILE A 380 -34.76 0.57 -27.49
CA ILE A 380 -35.62 -0.60 -27.30
C ILE A 380 -35.75 -0.85 -25.81
N LEU A 381 -36.98 -0.92 -25.31
CA LEU A 381 -37.29 -1.16 -23.92
C LEU A 381 -37.70 -2.63 -23.72
N GLU A 382 -36.95 -3.37 -22.90
CA GLU A 382 -37.28 -4.72 -22.48
C GLU A 382 -37.40 -4.77 -20.95
N GLY A 383 -38.61 -4.63 -20.46
CA GLY A 383 -38.89 -4.50 -19.02
C GLY A 383 -38.26 -3.24 -18.43
N ASP A 384 -37.28 -3.39 -17.54
CA ASP A 384 -36.51 -2.31 -16.92
C ASP A 384 -35.19 -2.01 -17.63
N ARG A 385 -34.88 -2.73 -18.72
CA ARG A 385 -33.66 -2.56 -19.50
C ARG A 385 -33.93 -1.68 -20.71
N ARG A 386 -32.92 -0.85 -21.05
CA ARG A 386 -32.88 0.01 -22.22
C ARG A 386 -31.72 -0.39 -23.09
N PHE A 387 -31.96 -0.56 -24.39
CA PHE A 387 -30.95 -0.87 -25.39
C PHE A 387 -30.99 0.17 -26.48
N ASP A 388 -29.86 0.79 -26.79
CA ASP A 388 -29.76 1.71 -27.90
C ASP A 388 -29.96 1.00 -29.22
N PHE A 389 -30.83 1.58 -30.07
CA PHE A 389 -30.98 1.14 -31.45
C PHE A 389 -30.03 1.94 -32.34
N VAL A 390 -28.90 1.31 -32.71
CA VAL A 390 -27.80 1.98 -33.43
C VAL A 390 -27.75 1.54 -34.89
N ILE A 391 -27.62 2.52 -35.79
CA ILE A 391 -27.37 2.28 -37.22
C ILE A 391 -25.90 2.59 -37.51
N ARG A 392 -25.18 1.61 -38.12
CA ARG A 392 -23.82 1.75 -38.62
C ARG A 392 -23.53 0.77 -39.73
N LEU A 393 -22.40 0.94 -40.44
CA LEU A 393 -21.93 -0.03 -41.42
C LEU A 393 -21.51 -1.36 -40.76
N GLY A 394 -21.64 -2.45 -41.49
CA GLY A 394 -21.08 -3.74 -41.10
C GLY A 394 -19.57 -3.70 -40.91
N GLU A 395 -19.00 -4.64 -40.16
CA GLU A 395 -17.56 -4.62 -39.84
C GLU A 395 -16.67 -4.71 -41.08
N GLN A 396 -17.03 -5.50 -42.03
CA GLN A 396 -16.31 -5.69 -43.29
C GLN A 396 -16.28 -4.44 -44.16
N ASP A 397 -17.27 -3.53 -43.99
CA ASP A 397 -17.41 -2.29 -44.77
C ASP A 397 -16.81 -1.07 -44.08
N ARG A 398 -16.13 -1.23 -42.92
CA ARG A 398 -15.47 -0.17 -42.18
C ARG A 398 -13.96 -0.07 -42.42
N SER A 399 -13.44 -0.70 -43.47
CA SER A 399 -12.05 -0.57 -43.89
C SER A 399 -11.78 0.79 -44.55
N VAL A 400 -10.50 1.23 -44.54
CA VAL A 400 -10.07 2.49 -45.23
C VAL A 400 -10.58 2.51 -46.68
N ALA A 401 -10.46 1.38 -47.40
CA ALA A 401 -10.92 1.29 -48.77
C ALA A 401 -12.43 1.46 -48.90
N SER A 402 -13.20 0.76 -48.09
CA SER A 402 -14.68 0.84 -48.09
C SER A 402 -15.18 2.24 -47.71
N VAL A 403 -14.58 2.84 -46.68
CA VAL A 403 -14.93 4.19 -46.24
C VAL A 403 -14.63 5.24 -47.33
N SER A 404 -13.54 5.10 -48.07
CA SER A 404 -13.22 6.00 -49.19
C SER A 404 -14.30 5.96 -50.31
N GLN A 405 -14.97 4.84 -50.43
CA GLN A 405 -16.02 4.61 -51.46
C GLN A 405 -17.45 4.94 -50.96
N LEU A 406 -17.59 5.51 -49.78
CA LEU A 406 -18.93 5.90 -49.27
C LEU A 406 -19.61 6.89 -50.23
N PRO A 407 -20.84 6.61 -50.67
CA PRO A 407 -21.58 7.55 -51.50
C PRO A 407 -22.14 8.74 -50.69
N ILE A 408 -21.89 9.96 -51.15
CA ILE A 408 -22.42 11.17 -50.59
C ILE A 408 -23.51 11.70 -51.52
N GLN A 409 -24.71 11.90 -51.02
CA GLN A 409 -25.83 12.50 -51.75
C GLN A 409 -25.59 13.99 -51.97
N LEU A 410 -25.73 14.45 -53.22
CA LEU A 410 -25.61 15.87 -53.58
C LEU A 410 -26.94 16.59 -53.39
N PRO A 411 -26.93 17.88 -52.98
CA PRO A 411 -28.17 18.67 -52.83
C PRO A 411 -28.98 18.80 -54.12
N ASN A 412 -28.33 18.78 -55.27
CA ASN A 412 -28.92 18.90 -56.60
C ASN A 412 -29.28 17.57 -57.28
N GLY A 413 -29.23 16.46 -56.54
CA GLY A 413 -29.42 15.12 -57.06
C GLY A 413 -28.12 14.49 -57.54
N GLY A 414 -28.09 13.15 -57.53
CA GLY A 414 -26.91 12.36 -57.81
C GLY A 414 -26.06 12.10 -56.55
N SER A 415 -24.95 11.35 -56.71
CA SER A 415 -24.02 11.02 -55.65
C SER A 415 -22.60 11.03 -56.15
N ILE A 416 -21.66 11.35 -55.27
CA ILE A 416 -20.20 11.27 -55.44
C ILE A 416 -19.60 10.38 -54.37
N LEU A 417 -18.36 9.97 -54.56
CA LEU A 417 -17.65 9.20 -53.52
C LEU A 417 -17.02 10.13 -52.47
N LEU A 418 -16.87 9.65 -51.26
CA LEU A 418 -16.16 10.38 -50.19
C LEU A 418 -14.73 10.73 -50.60
N SER A 419 -14.06 9.86 -51.36
CA SER A 419 -12.72 10.10 -51.94
C SER A 419 -12.64 11.32 -52.85
N ASP A 420 -13.76 11.78 -53.44
CA ASP A 420 -13.79 12.95 -54.34
C ASP A 420 -13.67 14.25 -53.57
N VAL A 421 -14.03 14.27 -52.29
CA VAL A 421 -14.06 15.46 -51.41
C VAL A 421 -13.27 15.32 -50.12
N ALA A 422 -12.71 14.14 -49.86
CA ALA A 422 -11.91 13.89 -48.64
C ALA A 422 -10.81 12.88 -48.89
N GLN A 423 -9.70 13.04 -48.19
CA GLN A 423 -8.63 12.04 -48.13
C GLN A 423 -8.85 11.15 -46.94
N VAL A 424 -8.98 9.84 -47.17
CA VAL A 424 -9.11 8.82 -46.14
C VAL A 424 -7.76 8.09 -45.99
N SER A 425 -7.18 8.12 -44.81
CA SER A 425 -5.87 7.54 -44.52
C SER A 425 -5.80 6.99 -43.10
N THR A 426 -4.87 6.08 -42.87
CA THR A 426 -4.51 5.66 -41.50
C THR A 426 -3.31 6.49 -41.06
N ILE A 427 -3.43 7.15 -39.93
CA ILE A 427 -2.37 7.93 -39.28
C ILE A 427 -2.05 7.33 -37.92
N GLU A 428 -0.81 7.52 -37.47
CA GLU A 428 -0.43 7.20 -36.10
C GLU A 428 -0.91 8.34 -35.16
N GLY A 429 -1.77 7.99 -34.23
CA GLY A 429 -2.34 8.92 -33.28
C GLY A 429 -1.77 8.77 -31.88
N ILE A 430 -2.20 9.70 -31.04
CA ILE A 430 -1.90 9.66 -29.60
C ILE A 430 -2.82 8.63 -28.96
N ASN A 431 -2.22 7.65 -28.27
CA ASN A 431 -2.93 6.61 -27.53
C ASN A 431 -3.48 7.15 -26.20
N GLN A 432 -2.64 7.91 -25.47
CA GLN A 432 -2.97 8.45 -24.15
C GLN A 432 -2.18 9.73 -23.87
N VAL A 433 -2.79 10.68 -23.17
CA VAL A 433 -2.12 11.87 -22.62
C VAL A 433 -2.36 11.93 -21.12
N SER A 434 -1.36 11.56 -20.36
CA SER A 434 -1.42 11.63 -18.90
C SER A 434 -1.07 13.02 -18.38
N ARG A 435 -1.83 13.48 -17.37
CA ARG A 435 -1.58 14.75 -16.69
C ARG A 435 -1.59 14.57 -15.19
N GLU A 436 -0.74 15.35 -14.53
CA GLU A 436 -0.71 15.47 -13.08
C GLU A 436 -0.60 16.95 -12.72
N ASN A 437 -1.48 17.44 -11.85
CA ASN A 437 -1.59 18.87 -11.52
C ASN A 437 -1.72 19.79 -12.75
N GLY A 438 -2.44 19.33 -13.79
CA GLY A 438 -2.65 20.05 -15.05
C GLY A 438 -1.46 20.00 -16.04
N LYS A 439 -0.30 19.48 -15.65
CA LYS A 439 0.89 19.34 -16.51
C LYS A 439 0.90 17.98 -17.20
N ARG A 440 1.31 17.95 -18.47
CA ARG A 440 1.53 16.68 -19.20
C ARG A 440 2.73 15.95 -18.63
N ARG A 441 2.62 14.63 -18.55
CA ARG A 441 3.70 13.76 -18.11
C ARG A 441 3.78 12.47 -18.91
N VAL A 442 4.96 11.88 -18.92
CA VAL A 442 5.20 10.48 -19.31
C VAL A 442 5.94 9.81 -18.17
N VAL A 443 5.58 8.57 -17.84
CA VAL A 443 6.20 7.83 -16.76
C VAL A 443 7.06 6.69 -17.30
N VAL A 444 8.25 6.57 -16.73
CA VAL A 444 9.08 5.37 -16.85
C VAL A 444 8.91 4.58 -15.56
N THR A 445 8.40 3.37 -15.65
CA THR A 445 8.14 2.49 -14.52
C THR A 445 9.17 1.37 -14.46
N THR A 446 9.48 0.91 -13.25
CA THR A 446 10.33 -0.27 -13.01
C THR A 446 9.96 -0.92 -11.68
N ASN A 447 10.10 -2.24 -11.63
CA ASN A 447 10.07 -3.00 -10.39
C ASN A 447 11.50 -3.25 -9.89
N VAL A 448 11.65 -3.52 -8.61
CA VAL A 448 12.96 -3.74 -7.97
C VAL A 448 13.05 -5.20 -7.52
N GLU A 449 14.08 -5.90 -7.99
CA GLU A 449 14.32 -7.30 -7.63
C GLU A 449 15.73 -7.49 -7.08
N GLY A 450 15.84 -8.32 -6.03
CA GLY A 450 17.14 -8.71 -5.45
C GLY A 450 17.83 -7.64 -4.60
N ARG A 451 17.22 -6.46 -4.40
CA ARG A 451 17.72 -5.39 -3.52
C ARG A 451 16.60 -4.52 -2.98
N ASP A 452 16.91 -3.72 -1.98
CA ASP A 452 15.93 -2.81 -1.37
C ASP A 452 15.60 -1.59 -2.25
N LEU A 453 14.37 -1.10 -2.10
CA LEU A 453 13.82 0.02 -2.84
C LEU A 453 14.61 1.33 -2.61
N GLY A 454 15.03 1.59 -1.37
CA GLY A 454 15.71 2.84 -1.02
C GLY A 454 17.07 2.99 -1.70
N SER A 455 17.90 1.94 -1.69
CA SER A 455 19.21 1.95 -2.35
C SER A 455 19.09 2.02 -3.87
N PHE A 456 18.10 1.30 -4.44
CA PHE A 456 17.84 1.35 -5.87
C PHE A 456 17.49 2.76 -6.34
N VAL A 457 16.56 3.43 -5.67
CA VAL A 457 16.16 4.79 -6.07
C VAL A 457 17.29 5.80 -5.84
N SER A 458 18.12 5.61 -4.82
CA SER A 458 19.32 6.44 -4.65
C SER A 458 20.27 6.37 -5.85
N ASP A 459 20.46 5.16 -6.41
CA ASP A 459 21.26 4.97 -7.62
C ASP A 459 20.58 5.61 -8.85
N VAL A 460 19.26 5.43 -9.01
CA VAL A 460 18.47 6.10 -10.06
C VAL A 460 18.64 7.61 -9.99
N GLN A 461 18.49 8.19 -8.80
CA GLN A 461 18.64 9.64 -8.58
C GLN A 461 20.06 10.11 -8.90
N THR A 462 21.07 9.33 -8.54
CA THR A 462 22.47 9.67 -8.79
C THR A 462 22.78 9.67 -10.28
N GLN A 463 22.31 8.68 -11.02
CA GLN A 463 22.48 8.58 -12.47
C GLN A 463 21.69 9.69 -13.20
N LEU A 464 20.47 9.98 -12.78
CA LEU A 464 19.64 10.99 -13.43
C LEU A 464 20.02 12.43 -13.07
N LYS A 465 20.74 12.69 -11.97
CA LYS A 465 21.32 14.00 -11.67
C LYS A 465 22.38 14.41 -12.69
N ALA A 466 23.10 13.44 -13.29
CA ALA A 466 24.07 13.70 -14.34
C ALA A 466 23.41 13.90 -15.72
N TYR A 467 22.13 13.60 -15.84
CA TYR A 467 21.35 13.72 -17.06
C TYR A 467 20.71 15.10 -17.20
N THR A 468 20.97 15.81 -18.29
CA THR A 468 20.42 17.15 -18.52
C THR A 468 19.19 17.07 -19.42
N LEU A 469 18.05 17.44 -18.91
CA LEU A 469 16.80 17.56 -19.68
C LEU A 469 16.79 18.86 -20.49
N PRO A 470 16.02 18.92 -21.59
CA PRO A 470 15.72 20.17 -22.30
C PRO A 470 15.10 21.22 -21.37
N SER A 471 15.26 22.50 -21.70
CA SER A 471 14.66 23.60 -20.94
C SER A 471 13.13 23.47 -20.89
N GLY A 472 12.54 23.65 -19.71
CA GLY A 472 11.09 23.50 -19.47
C GLY A 472 10.63 22.08 -19.14
N TYR A 473 11.56 21.11 -19.06
CA TYR A 473 11.27 19.73 -18.66
C TYR A 473 11.93 19.42 -17.31
N TRP A 474 11.25 18.61 -16.48
CA TRP A 474 11.78 18.18 -15.17
C TRP A 474 11.33 16.77 -14.83
N ILE A 475 12.02 16.19 -13.86
CA ILE A 475 11.74 14.84 -13.35
C ILE A 475 11.22 14.93 -11.92
N GLU A 476 10.19 14.13 -11.62
CA GLU A 476 9.74 13.82 -10.28
C GLU A 476 9.73 12.29 -10.09
N TYR A 477 9.94 11.87 -8.86
CA TYR A 477 9.96 10.44 -8.51
C TYR A 477 8.66 10.08 -7.81
N GLY A 478 7.98 9.08 -8.32
CA GLY A 478 6.74 8.53 -7.78
C GLY A 478 6.88 7.05 -7.45
N GLY A 479 5.75 6.42 -7.13
CA GLY A 479 5.71 5.04 -6.70
C GLY A 479 5.81 4.90 -5.19
N GLN A 480 6.06 3.70 -4.71
CA GLN A 480 6.21 3.42 -3.27
C GLN A 480 7.33 4.26 -2.61
N PHE A 481 8.32 4.67 -3.40
CA PHE A 481 9.43 5.50 -2.93
C PHE A 481 8.99 6.89 -2.44
N GLU A 482 8.04 7.55 -3.09
CA GLU A 482 7.55 8.87 -2.68
C GLU A 482 6.99 8.82 -1.25
N ASN A 483 6.26 7.76 -0.96
CA ASN A 483 5.71 7.52 0.37
C ASN A 483 6.81 7.19 1.39
N LEU A 484 7.76 6.34 1.02
CA LEU A 484 8.93 6.03 1.86
C LEU A 484 9.73 7.30 2.22
N ALA A 485 10.02 8.15 1.23
CA ALA A 485 10.76 9.39 1.44
C ALA A 485 10.00 10.37 2.35
N SER A 486 8.70 10.54 2.11
CA SER A 486 7.83 11.38 2.93
C SER A 486 7.69 10.87 4.37
N ALA A 487 7.50 9.55 4.54
CA ALA A 487 7.43 8.93 5.86
C ALA A 487 8.76 9.08 6.61
N LYS A 488 9.89 8.82 5.94
CA LYS A 488 11.23 8.97 6.51
C LYS A 488 11.52 10.40 6.98
N ALA A 489 11.20 11.41 6.16
CA ALA A 489 11.40 12.81 6.50
C ALA A 489 10.60 13.23 7.76
N ARG A 490 9.35 12.75 7.89
CA ARG A 490 8.52 13.01 9.08
C ARG A 490 9.06 12.30 10.32
N MET A 491 9.42 11.02 10.18
CA MET A 491 9.94 10.22 11.30
C MET A 491 11.25 10.79 11.86
N GLN A 492 12.09 11.40 11.02
CA GLN A 492 13.31 12.09 11.45
C GLN A 492 13.04 13.26 12.45
N ILE A 493 11.85 13.85 12.41
CA ILE A 493 11.45 14.91 13.36
C ILE A 493 10.69 14.31 14.55
N VAL A 494 9.75 13.42 14.29
CA VAL A 494 8.78 12.95 15.29
C VAL A 494 9.42 11.97 16.28
N ILE A 495 10.32 11.08 15.82
CA ILE A 495 11.02 10.14 16.71
C ILE A 495 11.91 10.87 17.74
N PRO A 496 12.80 11.81 17.35
CA PRO A 496 13.56 12.57 18.34
C PRO A 496 12.67 13.34 19.32
N LEU A 497 11.59 13.95 18.83
CA LEU A 497 10.65 14.66 19.69
C LEU A 497 9.99 13.74 20.72
N ALA A 498 9.58 12.54 20.32
CA ALA A 498 9.03 11.53 21.22
C ALA A 498 10.09 11.09 22.27
N LEU A 499 11.32 10.83 21.84
CA LEU A 499 12.41 10.45 22.73
C LEU A 499 12.73 11.55 23.76
N ILE A 500 12.75 12.83 23.35
CA ILE A 500 12.93 13.97 24.25
C ILE A 500 11.76 14.02 25.25
N THR A 501 10.53 13.83 24.79
CA THR A 501 9.35 13.84 25.69
C THR A 501 9.41 12.69 26.71
N ILE A 502 9.82 11.48 26.28
CA ILE A 502 10.04 10.34 27.18
C ILE A 502 11.12 10.67 28.22
N PHE A 503 12.23 11.27 27.79
CA PHE A 503 13.30 11.66 28.71
C PHE A 503 12.84 12.69 29.73
N ILE A 504 12.04 13.69 29.32
CA ILE A 504 11.43 14.68 30.22
C ILE A 504 10.49 13.99 31.23
N LEU A 505 9.68 13.02 30.80
CA LEU A 505 8.83 12.24 31.70
C LEU A 505 9.65 11.44 32.72
N LEU A 506 10.73 10.79 32.29
CA LEU A 506 11.65 10.09 33.19
C LEU A 506 12.28 11.04 34.20
N MET A 507 12.68 12.25 33.76
CA MET A 507 13.17 13.28 34.65
C MET A 507 12.14 13.71 35.72
N ALA A 508 10.87 13.79 35.32
CA ALA A 508 9.78 14.10 36.26
C ALA A 508 9.52 12.98 37.29
N VAL A 509 9.86 11.72 36.92
CA VAL A 509 9.75 10.58 37.84
C VAL A 509 10.90 10.50 38.82
N PHE A 510 12.12 10.49 38.29
CA PHE A 510 13.33 10.23 39.09
C PHE A 510 13.92 11.48 39.75
N HIS A 511 13.54 12.67 39.28
CA HIS A 511 14.11 13.96 39.74
C HIS A 511 15.65 14.03 39.69
N ASN A 512 16.25 13.12 38.91
CA ASN A 512 17.70 12.98 38.80
C ASN A 512 18.11 12.60 37.38
N VAL A 513 18.97 13.42 36.78
CA VAL A 513 19.44 13.22 35.38
C VAL A 513 20.14 11.87 35.20
N LYS A 514 20.99 11.46 36.18
CA LYS A 514 21.76 10.21 36.08
C LYS A 514 20.88 8.99 36.09
N GLU A 515 19.84 8.96 36.93
CA GLU A 515 18.89 7.83 37.00
C GLU A 515 18.01 7.79 35.76
N SER A 516 17.52 8.96 35.31
CA SER A 516 16.74 9.05 34.07
C SER A 516 17.55 8.61 32.85
N LEU A 517 18.83 8.99 32.76
CA LEU A 517 19.71 8.59 31.68
C LEU A 517 19.98 7.07 31.74
N LEU A 518 20.19 6.51 32.94
CA LEU A 518 20.38 5.08 33.12
C LEU A 518 19.20 4.27 32.58
N VAL A 519 17.97 4.67 32.91
CA VAL A 519 16.75 4.01 32.39
C VAL A 519 16.64 4.21 30.88
N PHE A 520 16.94 5.41 30.40
CA PHE A 520 16.87 5.74 28.98
C PHE A 520 17.87 4.94 28.12
N THR A 521 19.00 4.48 28.70
CA THR A 521 19.93 3.57 27.98
C THR A 521 19.30 2.23 27.62
N GLY A 522 18.19 1.85 28.24
CA GLY A 522 17.41 0.67 27.84
C GLY A 522 16.81 0.78 26.43
N VAL A 523 16.55 2.00 25.94
CA VAL A 523 15.95 2.20 24.60
C VAL A 523 16.85 1.68 23.47
N PRO A 524 18.15 2.00 23.39
CA PRO A 524 19.04 1.41 22.39
C PRO A 524 19.13 -0.11 22.46
N PHE A 525 19.09 -0.69 23.67
CA PHE A 525 19.13 -2.16 23.83
C PHE A 525 17.85 -2.84 23.33
N ALA A 526 16.70 -2.18 23.37
CA ALA A 526 15.47 -2.71 22.79
C ALA A 526 15.56 -2.88 21.26
N LEU A 527 16.45 -2.15 20.57
CA LEU A 527 16.68 -2.29 19.15
C LEU A 527 17.48 -3.55 18.77
N THR A 528 18.03 -4.30 19.74
CA THR A 528 18.78 -5.52 19.48
C THR A 528 17.90 -6.76 19.28
N GLY A 529 16.61 -6.70 19.61
CA GLY A 529 15.60 -7.73 19.38
C GLY A 529 14.92 -7.54 18.06
#